data_e3a32424df460afff5e9a30c1f981b96
#
_entry.id   e3a32424df460afff5e9a30c1f981b96
#
_cell.length_a   1.000
_cell.length_b   1.000
_cell.length_c   1.000
_cell.angle_alpha   90.00
_cell.angle_beta   90.00
_cell.angle_gamma   90.00
#
_symmetry.space_group_name_H-M   'P 1'
#
loop_
_entity.id
_entity.type
_entity.pdbx_description
1 polymer ?
#
loop_
_entity_poly.entity_id
_entity_poly.type
_entity_poly.pdbx_seq_one_letter_code
_entity_poly.pdbx_strand_id
1 'polypeptide(L)'
;MQNFSYVVEDESTHEAIVIDPSWDLDKIISIIDEQNLQPKYIVNTHWHDDHTRGNEELAQMISVKIVQHEASTLQNDMKVKDGDSIKFGCSELVVYHTPGHSKDSICLVGDGKIFSGDTLFVGNCGRIDLPGGSASELYHSLFDVLHNLDDNLILYPGHDYGMAKHLQSVSYTHLTLPTKA
;
A
#
# COMPACT_ATOMS: atom_id res chain seq x y z
N MET A 1 3.76 15.70 -6.63
CA MET A 1 2.82 14.92 -5.81
C MET A 1 3.61 14.42 -4.60
N GLN A 2 2.99 14.32 -3.45
CA GLN A 2 3.65 13.76 -2.27
C GLN A 2 3.15 12.32 -2.13
N ASN A 3 3.91 11.37 -2.70
CA ASN A 3 3.63 9.95 -2.57
C ASN A 3 4.34 9.41 -1.34
N PHE A 4 3.74 8.46 -0.69
CA PHE A 4 4.37 7.67 0.35
C PHE A 4 4.83 6.32 -0.21
N SER A 5 6.08 5.97 0.09
CA SER A 5 6.60 4.61 -0.01
C SER A 5 6.85 4.10 1.40
N TYR A 6 6.61 2.83 1.66
CA TYR A 6 6.76 2.26 3.00
C TYR A 6 7.79 1.13 2.99
N VAL A 7 8.62 1.09 4.02
CA VAL A 7 9.44 -0.06 4.37
C VAL A 7 8.82 -0.67 5.62
N VAL A 8 8.34 -1.90 5.51
CA VAL A 8 7.66 -2.61 6.60
C VAL A 8 8.54 -3.78 7.04
N GLU A 9 8.94 -3.76 8.28
CA GLU A 9 9.87 -4.72 8.90
C GLU A 9 9.14 -5.69 9.82
N ASP A 10 9.60 -6.94 9.83
CA ASP A 10 9.40 -7.87 10.93
C ASP A 10 10.55 -7.71 11.93
N GLU A 11 10.28 -7.13 13.09
CA GLU A 11 11.30 -6.80 14.10
C GLU A 11 12.07 -8.03 14.63
N SER A 12 11.51 -9.23 14.54
CA SER A 12 12.12 -10.46 15.06
C SER A 12 13.15 -11.06 14.12
N THR A 13 12.99 -10.85 12.80
CA THR A 13 13.84 -11.46 11.78
C THR A 13 14.60 -10.47 10.94
N HIS A 14 14.25 -9.17 11.01
CA HIS A 14 14.70 -8.10 10.12
C HIS A 14 14.32 -8.33 8.64
N GLU A 15 13.44 -9.30 8.35
CA GLU A 15 12.86 -9.40 7.02
C GLU A 15 11.89 -8.25 6.77
N ALA A 16 11.90 -7.72 5.55
CA ALA A 16 11.12 -6.53 5.23
C ALA A 16 10.47 -6.63 3.85
N ILE A 17 9.44 -5.82 3.62
CA ILE A 17 8.88 -5.56 2.31
C ILE A 17 8.90 -4.06 2.03
N VAL A 18 8.98 -3.69 0.76
CA VAL A 18 8.85 -2.30 0.31
C VAL A 18 7.53 -2.15 -0.43
N ILE A 19 6.70 -1.21 0.01
CA ILE A 19 5.40 -0.93 -0.61
C ILE A 19 5.51 0.34 -1.44
N ASP A 20 5.08 0.28 -2.70
CA ASP A 20 4.99 1.37 -3.66
C ASP A 20 6.29 2.21 -3.81
N PRO A 21 7.45 1.63 -4.14
CA PRO A 21 8.68 2.38 -4.37
C PRO A 21 8.59 3.18 -5.67
N SER A 22 8.64 4.50 -5.57
CA SER A 22 8.51 5.39 -6.73
C SER A 22 9.68 6.33 -6.90
N TRP A 23 9.92 7.12 -5.86
CA TRP A 23 10.89 8.20 -5.83
C TRP A 23 11.90 7.95 -4.72
N ASP A 24 13.03 8.66 -4.77
CA ASP A 24 14.04 8.65 -3.70
C ASP A 24 14.52 7.24 -3.31
N LEU A 25 14.83 6.39 -4.31
CA LEU A 25 15.25 5.01 -4.08
C LEU A 25 16.51 4.93 -3.21
N ASP A 26 17.42 5.90 -3.34
CA ASP A 26 18.61 6.01 -2.47
C ASP A 26 18.23 6.10 -0.99
N LYS A 27 17.14 6.78 -0.67
CA LYS A 27 16.64 6.86 0.71
C LYS A 27 16.10 5.53 1.20
N ILE A 28 15.39 4.79 0.34
CA ILE A 28 14.91 3.43 0.67
C ILE A 28 16.11 2.52 0.94
N ILE A 29 17.12 2.55 0.08
CA ILE A 29 18.36 1.79 0.25
C ILE A 29 19.08 2.19 1.57
N SER A 30 19.21 3.49 1.86
CA SER A 30 19.82 3.94 3.11
C SER A 30 19.10 3.38 4.34
N ILE A 31 17.75 3.36 4.34
CA ILE A 31 16.98 2.79 5.45
C ILE A 31 17.24 1.28 5.58
N ILE A 32 17.27 0.55 4.46
CA ILE A 32 17.55 -0.89 4.43
C ILE A 32 18.93 -1.17 5.02
N ASP A 33 19.95 -0.43 4.60
CA ASP A 33 21.33 -0.61 5.04
C ASP A 33 21.52 -0.21 6.50
N GLU A 34 21.03 0.98 6.91
CA GLU A 34 21.17 1.51 8.27
C GLU A 34 20.50 0.63 9.32
N GLN A 35 19.37 0.00 8.98
CA GLN A 35 18.62 -0.88 9.87
C GLN A 35 18.97 -2.36 9.66
N ASN A 36 19.90 -2.67 8.74
CA ASN A 36 20.33 -4.04 8.42
C ASN A 36 19.12 -4.95 8.04
N LEU A 37 18.18 -4.41 7.25
CA LEU A 37 16.99 -5.13 6.83
C LEU A 37 17.30 -6.14 5.73
N GLN A 38 16.46 -7.17 5.65
CA GLN A 38 16.51 -8.21 4.62
C GLN A 38 15.24 -8.13 3.75
N PRO A 39 15.21 -7.29 2.70
CA PRO A 39 14.04 -7.16 1.85
C PRO A 39 13.69 -8.48 1.17
N LYS A 40 12.41 -8.82 1.13
CA LYS A 40 11.87 -10.03 0.48
C LYS A 40 11.13 -9.70 -0.79
N TYR A 41 10.32 -8.65 -0.75
CA TYR A 41 9.43 -8.26 -1.84
C TYR A 41 9.33 -6.76 -1.99
N ILE A 42 9.06 -6.33 -3.21
CA ILE A 42 8.37 -5.08 -3.51
C ILE A 42 6.91 -5.44 -3.74
N VAL A 43 5.99 -4.71 -3.11
CA VAL A 43 4.55 -4.92 -3.23
C VAL A 43 3.91 -3.64 -3.72
N ASN A 44 3.13 -3.68 -4.80
CA ASN A 44 2.40 -2.50 -5.25
C ASN A 44 0.94 -2.60 -4.85
N THR A 45 0.41 -1.48 -4.36
CA THR A 45 -1.01 -1.33 -4.08
C THR A 45 -1.81 -1.24 -5.37
N HIS A 46 -1.26 -0.67 -6.44
CA HIS A 46 -1.86 -0.60 -7.77
C HIS A 46 -0.84 -0.18 -8.86
N TRP A 47 -1.26 -0.18 -10.12
CA TRP A 47 -0.39 -0.07 -11.31
C TRP A 47 0.06 1.35 -11.68
N HIS A 48 -0.44 2.42 -11.09
CA HIS A 48 -0.09 3.78 -11.50
C HIS A 48 1.41 4.05 -11.36
N ASP A 49 1.93 4.84 -12.30
CA ASP A 49 3.37 5.10 -12.44
C ASP A 49 4.00 5.70 -11.18
N ASP A 50 3.28 6.54 -10.49
CA ASP A 50 3.73 7.17 -9.25
C ASP A 50 3.76 6.22 -8.03
N HIS A 51 3.37 4.95 -8.18
CA HIS A 51 3.54 3.86 -7.21
C HIS A 51 4.51 2.78 -7.68
N THR A 52 4.78 2.70 -8.98
CA THR A 52 5.50 1.57 -9.58
C THR A 52 6.80 1.94 -10.29
N ARG A 53 7.06 3.23 -10.48
CA ARG A 53 8.19 3.74 -11.27
C ARG A 53 9.55 3.21 -10.82
N GLY A 54 9.75 3.04 -9.52
CA GLY A 54 11.00 2.54 -8.95
C GLY A 54 11.14 1.03 -8.89
N ASN A 55 10.12 0.28 -9.31
CA ASN A 55 10.06 -1.17 -9.13
C ASN A 55 11.26 -1.91 -9.70
N GLU A 56 11.50 -1.75 -11.01
CA GLU A 56 12.55 -2.51 -11.72
C GLU A 56 13.94 -2.16 -11.21
N GLU A 57 14.20 -0.87 -11.04
CA GLU A 57 15.49 -0.38 -10.54
C GLU A 57 15.75 -0.89 -9.13
N LEU A 58 14.81 -0.70 -8.20
CA LEU A 58 14.96 -1.16 -6.83
C LEU A 58 15.05 -2.69 -6.75
N ALA A 59 14.23 -3.42 -7.50
CA ALA A 59 14.25 -4.88 -7.53
C ALA A 59 15.61 -5.43 -7.97
N GLN A 60 16.28 -4.77 -8.92
CA GLN A 60 17.63 -5.13 -9.35
C GLN A 60 18.68 -4.80 -8.27
N MET A 61 18.58 -3.64 -7.62
CA MET A 61 19.53 -3.21 -6.58
C MET A 61 19.53 -4.14 -5.37
N ILE A 62 18.36 -4.56 -4.90
CA ILE A 62 18.22 -5.38 -3.69
C ILE A 62 17.86 -6.86 -3.97
N SER A 63 17.79 -7.27 -5.25
CA SER A 63 17.57 -8.66 -5.70
C SER A 63 16.29 -9.31 -5.15
N VAL A 64 15.15 -8.60 -5.21
CA VAL A 64 13.85 -9.07 -4.72
C VAL A 64 12.81 -9.19 -5.83
N LYS A 65 11.71 -9.87 -5.53
CA LYS A 65 10.58 -10.05 -6.45
C LYS A 65 9.56 -8.94 -6.33
N ILE A 66 8.92 -8.60 -7.45
CA ILE A 66 7.80 -7.66 -7.52
C ILE A 66 6.48 -8.44 -7.41
N VAL A 67 5.66 -8.06 -6.44
CA VAL A 67 4.35 -8.65 -6.15
C VAL A 67 3.26 -7.65 -6.49
N GLN A 68 2.27 -8.07 -7.28
CA GLN A 68 1.13 -7.23 -7.67
C GLN A 68 -0.15 -8.07 -7.69
N HIS A 69 -1.30 -7.39 -7.63
CA HIS A 69 -2.59 -8.06 -7.79
C HIS A 69 -2.71 -8.71 -9.18
N GLU A 70 -3.44 -9.82 -9.28
CA GLU A 70 -3.58 -10.57 -10.54
C GLU A 70 -4.20 -9.77 -11.69
N ALA A 71 -4.99 -8.74 -11.37
CA ALA A 71 -5.58 -7.81 -12.34
C ALA A 71 -4.59 -6.75 -12.86
N SER A 72 -3.39 -6.64 -12.29
CA SER A 72 -2.36 -5.72 -12.79
C SER A 72 -1.90 -6.13 -14.19
N THR A 73 -1.74 -5.13 -15.05
CA THR A 73 -1.24 -5.30 -16.42
C THR A 73 0.26 -5.12 -16.54
N LEU A 74 0.92 -4.69 -15.46
CA LEU A 74 2.37 -4.53 -15.44
C LEU A 74 3.09 -5.88 -15.29
N GLN A 75 4.35 -5.89 -15.71
CA GLN A 75 5.22 -7.05 -15.49
C GLN A 75 5.49 -7.21 -14.00
N ASN A 76 5.34 -8.42 -13.50
CA ASN A 76 5.57 -8.78 -12.11
C ASN A 76 6.08 -10.21 -12.01
N ASP A 77 6.67 -10.56 -10.85
CA ASP A 77 7.23 -11.90 -10.59
C ASP A 77 6.22 -12.79 -9.84
N MET A 78 5.32 -12.18 -9.07
CA MET A 78 4.31 -12.87 -8.27
C MET A 78 2.97 -12.14 -8.36
N LYS A 79 1.91 -12.93 -8.45
CA LYS A 79 0.53 -12.44 -8.42
C LYS A 79 -0.15 -12.83 -7.13
N VAL A 80 -0.91 -11.88 -6.57
CA VAL A 80 -1.78 -12.09 -5.42
C VAL A 80 -3.22 -11.77 -5.77
N LYS A 81 -4.15 -12.30 -4.98
CA LYS A 81 -5.58 -12.06 -5.08
C LYS A 81 -6.18 -11.77 -3.71
N ASP A 82 -7.44 -11.44 -3.68
CA ASP A 82 -8.20 -11.22 -2.44
C ASP A 82 -8.07 -12.39 -1.46
N GLY A 83 -7.77 -12.08 -0.20
CA GLY A 83 -7.58 -13.04 0.88
C GLY A 83 -6.22 -13.73 0.93
N ASP A 84 -5.32 -13.50 -0.04
CA ASP A 84 -3.96 -14.03 0.04
C ASP A 84 -3.16 -13.33 1.16
N SER A 85 -2.14 -14.03 1.70
CA SER A 85 -1.19 -13.47 2.67
C SER A 85 0.20 -13.32 2.08
N ILE A 86 0.78 -12.13 2.22
CA ILE A 86 2.18 -11.86 1.91
C ILE A 86 3.00 -12.00 3.20
N LYS A 87 3.85 -13.03 3.27
CA LYS A 87 4.62 -13.37 4.46
C LYS A 87 6.06 -12.90 4.36
N PHE A 88 6.57 -12.33 5.45
CA PHE A 88 7.96 -11.92 5.62
C PHE A 88 8.34 -12.07 7.10
N GLY A 89 9.35 -12.85 7.38
CA GLY A 89 9.69 -13.27 8.75
C GLY A 89 8.55 -14.00 9.45
N CYS A 90 8.20 -13.54 10.63
CA CYS A 90 7.05 -14.00 11.41
C CYS A 90 5.78 -13.19 11.13
N SER A 91 5.89 -12.12 10.35
CA SER A 91 4.80 -11.19 10.01
C SER A 91 4.11 -11.56 8.70
N GLU A 92 2.87 -11.12 8.56
CA GLU A 92 2.13 -11.22 7.31
C GLU A 92 1.20 -10.02 7.09
N LEU A 93 0.96 -9.71 5.83
CA LEU A 93 -0.07 -8.77 5.40
C LEU A 93 -1.11 -9.51 4.56
N VAL A 94 -2.38 -9.40 4.94
CA VAL A 94 -3.52 -9.94 4.19
C VAL A 94 -3.90 -8.95 3.09
N VAL A 95 -4.10 -9.48 1.89
CA VAL A 95 -4.50 -8.73 0.70
C VAL A 95 -6.01 -8.59 0.68
N TYR A 96 -6.51 -7.38 0.58
CA TYR A 96 -7.90 -7.04 0.31
C TYR A 96 -7.99 -6.40 -1.07
N HIS A 97 -8.70 -7.02 -2.00
CA HIS A 97 -8.95 -6.43 -3.32
C HIS A 97 -9.97 -5.31 -3.20
N THR A 98 -9.55 -4.09 -3.50
CA THR A 98 -10.34 -2.86 -3.32
C THR A 98 -10.37 -2.03 -4.61
N PRO A 99 -10.96 -2.58 -5.71
CA PRO A 99 -11.02 -1.89 -6.99
C PRO A 99 -11.87 -0.62 -6.92
N GLY A 100 -11.65 0.25 -7.90
CA GLY A 100 -12.44 1.46 -8.08
C GLY A 100 -11.61 2.70 -8.37
N HIS A 101 -10.45 2.90 -7.72
CA HIS A 101 -9.45 3.84 -8.19
C HIS A 101 -8.73 3.27 -9.43
N SER A 102 -8.34 2.01 -9.35
CA SER A 102 -7.92 1.17 -10.48
C SER A 102 -8.47 -0.24 -10.30
N LYS A 103 -8.39 -1.08 -11.36
CA LYS A 103 -8.92 -2.45 -11.33
C LYS A 103 -8.11 -3.39 -10.44
N ASP A 104 -6.84 -3.10 -10.24
CA ASP A 104 -5.88 -3.90 -9.47
C ASP A 104 -5.59 -3.35 -8.08
N SER A 105 -6.33 -2.30 -7.67
CA SER A 105 -6.15 -1.69 -6.35
C SER A 105 -6.35 -2.70 -5.23
N ILE A 106 -5.39 -2.74 -4.30
CA ILE A 106 -5.44 -3.55 -3.09
C ILE A 106 -5.13 -2.71 -1.85
N CYS A 107 -5.71 -3.12 -0.73
CA CYS A 107 -5.26 -2.73 0.60
C CYS A 107 -4.52 -3.91 1.24
N LEU A 108 -3.48 -3.61 2.00
CA LEU A 108 -2.70 -4.61 2.74
C LEU A 108 -2.92 -4.39 4.24
N VAL A 109 -3.33 -5.44 4.95
CA VAL A 109 -3.71 -5.32 6.37
C VAL A 109 -2.93 -6.31 7.22
N GLY A 110 -2.31 -5.84 8.28
CA GLY A 110 -1.61 -6.69 9.26
C GLY A 110 -1.09 -5.86 10.44
N ASP A 111 -0.92 -6.49 11.58
CA ASP A 111 -0.37 -5.88 12.79
C ASP A 111 -1.00 -4.52 13.16
N GLY A 112 -2.34 -4.45 13.09
CA GLY A 112 -3.08 -3.22 13.43
C GLY A 112 -2.91 -2.08 12.42
N LYS A 113 -2.40 -2.33 11.22
CA LYS A 113 -2.10 -1.34 10.19
C LYS A 113 -2.82 -1.68 8.88
N ILE A 114 -3.17 -0.66 8.11
CA ILE A 114 -3.70 -0.79 6.75
C ILE A 114 -2.91 0.13 5.80
N PHE A 115 -2.31 -0.46 4.77
CA PHE A 115 -1.69 0.27 3.65
C PHE A 115 -2.70 0.30 2.52
N SER A 116 -3.33 1.45 2.34
CA SER A 116 -4.53 1.57 1.48
C SER A 116 -4.24 2.00 0.05
N GLY A 117 -2.99 2.35 -0.27
CA GLY A 117 -2.70 2.97 -1.57
C GLY A 117 -3.63 4.15 -1.83
N ASP A 118 -4.21 4.16 -3.02
CA ASP A 118 -5.13 5.20 -3.47
C ASP A 118 -6.62 4.81 -3.32
N THR A 119 -6.93 3.76 -2.58
CA THR A 119 -8.31 3.43 -2.25
C THR A 119 -8.89 4.40 -1.23
N LEU A 120 -8.14 4.67 -0.14
CA LEU A 120 -8.59 5.49 0.97
C LEU A 120 -7.47 6.41 1.46
N PHE A 121 -7.80 7.70 1.67
CA PHE A 121 -6.93 8.71 2.26
C PHE A 121 -7.50 9.23 3.58
N VAL A 122 -6.71 10.03 4.28
CA VAL A 122 -7.20 10.74 5.45
C VAL A 122 -8.25 11.78 5.03
N GLY A 123 -9.53 11.49 5.34
CA GLY A 123 -10.65 12.38 5.03
C GLY A 123 -11.07 12.43 3.55
N ASN A 124 -10.54 11.52 2.71
CA ASN A 124 -10.85 11.45 1.29
C ASN A 124 -10.68 10.02 0.75
N CYS A 125 -11.00 9.78 -0.51
CA CYS A 125 -10.75 8.53 -1.22
C CYS A 125 -10.14 8.80 -2.61
N GLY A 126 -9.67 7.75 -3.27
CA GLY A 126 -9.08 7.82 -4.59
C GLY A 126 -10.03 8.37 -5.65
N ARG A 127 -9.47 9.08 -6.62
CA ARG A 127 -10.21 9.55 -7.80
C ARG A 127 -10.57 8.37 -8.70
N ILE A 128 -11.66 8.54 -9.46
CA ILE A 128 -12.24 7.49 -10.31
C ILE A 128 -12.29 7.88 -11.80
N ASP A 129 -11.76 9.03 -12.16
CA ASP A 129 -11.81 9.60 -13.51
C ASP A 129 -10.60 9.22 -14.37
N LEU A 130 -9.72 8.35 -13.85
CA LEU A 130 -8.60 7.77 -14.58
C LEU A 130 -9.01 6.45 -15.27
N PRO A 131 -8.24 5.98 -16.29
CA PRO A 131 -8.51 4.70 -16.94
C PRO A 131 -8.58 3.55 -15.95
N GLY A 132 -9.70 2.81 -15.97
CA GLY A 132 -9.95 1.71 -15.01
C GLY A 132 -10.69 2.13 -13.76
N GLY A 133 -10.97 3.45 -13.57
CA GLY A 133 -11.73 3.97 -12.44
C GLY A 133 -13.23 3.63 -12.51
N SER A 134 -13.85 3.36 -11.35
CA SER A 134 -15.23 2.97 -11.22
C SER A 134 -15.81 3.42 -9.87
N ALA A 135 -16.81 4.31 -9.92
CA ALA A 135 -17.48 4.79 -8.70
C ALA A 135 -18.21 3.66 -7.94
N SER A 136 -18.82 2.74 -8.66
CA SER A 136 -19.54 1.62 -8.06
C SER A 136 -18.58 0.66 -7.36
N GLU A 137 -17.45 0.33 -7.99
CA GLU A 137 -16.44 -0.55 -7.36
C GLU A 137 -15.79 0.13 -6.16
N LEU A 138 -15.44 1.43 -6.26
CA LEU A 138 -14.88 2.16 -5.13
C LEU A 138 -15.87 2.22 -3.94
N TYR A 139 -17.16 2.42 -4.22
CA TYR A 139 -18.19 2.38 -3.19
C TYR A 139 -18.21 1.02 -2.47
N HIS A 140 -18.22 -0.09 -3.21
CA HIS A 140 -18.15 -1.43 -2.63
C HIS A 140 -16.86 -1.64 -1.83
N SER A 141 -15.73 -1.23 -2.37
CA SER A 141 -14.44 -1.33 -1.68
C SER A 141 -14.44 -0.60 -0.34
N LEU A 142 -15.02 0.62 -0.28
CA LEU A 142 -15.06 1.41 0.95
C LEU A 142 -16.09 0.88 1.95
N PHE A 143 -17.32 0.55 1.51
CA PHE A 143 -18.45 0.29 2.40
C PHE A 143 -18.74 -1.19 2.65
N ASP A 144 -18.38 -2.08 1.72
CA ASP A 144 -18.61 -3.52 1.88
C ASP A 144 -17.32 -4.26 2.27
N VAL A 145 -16.14 -3.71 1.98
CA VAL A 145 -14.85 -4.31 2.36
C VAL A 145 -14.24 -3.58 3.55
N LEU A 146 -13.78 -2.33 3.34
CA LEU A 146 -12.99 -1.62 4.37
C LEU A 146 -13.80 -1.27 5.61
N HIS A 147 -15.08 -0.93 5.47
CA HIS A 147 -15.96 -0.62 6.61
C HIS A 147 -16.18 -1.82 7.57
N ASN A 148 -15.93 -3.04 7.12
CA ASN A 148 -16.05 -4.24 7.94
C ASN A 148 -14.73 -4.67 8.62
N LEU A 149 -13.65 -3.93 8.40
CA LEU A 149 -12.38 -4.12 9.09
C LEU A 149 -12.43 -3.51 10.51
N ASP A 150 -11.39 -3.80 11.30
CA ASP A 150 -11.26 -3.23 12.66
C ASP A 150 -11.10 -1.71 12.59
N ASP A 151 -11.96 -0.97 13.30
CA ASP A 151 -11.94 0.50 13.38
C ASP A 151 -10.67 1.07 14.02
N ASN A 152 -9.88 0.24 14.70
CA ASN A 152 -8.62 0.65 15.31
C ASN A 152 -7.40 0.53 14.39
N LEU A 153 -7.58 0.14 13.13
CA LEU A 153 -6.47 0.08 12.18
C LEU A 153 -5.87 1.47 11.93
N ILE A 154 -4.54 1.53 11.96
CA ILE A 154 -3.79 2.73 11.62
C ILE A 154 -3.66 2.82 10.09
N LEU A 155 -4.12 3.93 9.52
CA LEU A 155 -4.12 4.15 8.06
C LEU A 155 -2.79 4.67 7.55
N TYR A 156 -2.23 3.98 6.55
CA TYR A 156 -1.06 4.35 5.75
C TYR A 156 -1.47 4.51 4.28
N PRO A 157 -1.83 5.72 3.82
CA PRO A 157 -2.33 5.97 2.47
C PRO A 157 -1.21 6.11 1.44
N GLY A 158 -1.54 6.07 0.14
CA GLY A 158 -0.59 6.31 -0.95
C GLY A 158 -0.12 7.76 -1.07
N HIS A 159 -0.94 8.73 -0.62
CA HIS A 159 -0.64 10.16 -0.71
C HIS A 159 -1.03 10.94 0.54
N ASP A 160 -0.34 12.09 0.76
CA ASP A 160 -0.73 13.09 1.75
C ASP A 160 -1.74 14.07 1.16
N TYR A 161 -3.00 13.70 1.16
CA TYR A 161 -4.14 14.56 0.82
C TYR A 161 -4.93 15.03 2.05
N GLY A 162 -4.36 14.89 3.24
CA GLY A 162 -4.97 15.29 4.50
C GLY A 162 -5.27 16.78 4.58
N MET A 163 -6.41 17.15 5.20
CA MET A 163 -6.80 18.55 5.40
C MET A 163 -5.94 19.30 6.44
N ALA A 164 -5.04 18.62 7.13
CA ALA A 164 -4.16 19.20 8.14
C ALA A 164 -2.79 19.54 7.54
N LYS A 165 -2.47 20.83 7.49
CA LYS A 165 -1.19 21.36 6.98
C LYS A 165 0.05 21.01 7.81
N HIS A 166 -0.04 20.17 8.83
CA HIS A 166 1.05 19.81 9.74
C HIS A 166 0.99 18.33 10.13
N LEU A 167 1.58 17.47 9.29
CA LEU A 167 2.12 16.20 9.75
C LEU A 167 3.63 16.22 9.53
N GLN A 168 4.34 16.94 10.40
CA GLN A 168 5.69 16.59 10.74
C GLN A 168 5.60 15.38 11.68
N SER A 169 6.23 14.29 11.28
CA SER A 169 6.13 12.95 11.88
C SER A 169 4.79 12.25 11.66
N VAL A 170 4.87 11.05 11.14
CA VAL A 170 3.79 10.07 10.95
C VAL A 170 2.98 9.95 12.23
N SER A 171 1.90 10.71 12.33
CA SER A 171 0.98 10.71 13.44
C SER A 171 -0.43 10.56 12.87
N TYR A 172 -0.83 9.41 12.77
CA TYR A 172 -2.01 8.59 12.92
C TYR A 172 -3.34 9.31 12.91
N THR A 173 -4.13 9.04 11.91
CA THR A 173 -5.53 9.40 11.88
C THR A 173 -6.36 8.13 11.88
N HIS A 174 -7.28 8.06 12.84
CA HIS A 174 -8.31 7.03 12.89
C HIS A 174 -9.17 7.12 11.63
N LEU A 175 -9.46 5.97 11.05
CA LEU A 175 -10.42 5.82 9.97
C LEU A 175 -11.81 6.11 10.55
N THR A 176 -12.25 7.36 10.53
CA THR A 176 -13.66 7.67 10.75
C THR A 176 -14.33 7.65 9.38
N LEU A 177 -14.85 6.50 8.99
CA LEU A 177 -15.83 6.43 7.91
C LEU A 177 -17.08 7.19 8.36
N PRO A 178 -17.79 7.91 7.45
CA PRO A 178 -18.99 8.63 7.81
C PRO A 178 -19.98 7.65 8.48
N THR A 179 -20.30 7.92 9.74
CA THR A 179 -21.32 7.18 10.48
C THR A 179 -22.60 7.18 9.68
N LYS A 180 -23.21 6.01 9.53
CA LYS A 180 -24.55 5.89 8.96
C LYS A 180 -25.48 6.86 9.68
N ALA A 181 -26.03 7.84 8.92
CA ALA A 181 -27.16 8.64 9.35
C ALA A 181 -28.43 7.78 9.39
#